data_2d401a97a6d5f25c24b38b7366d30220
#
_entry.id   2d401a97a6d5f25c24b38b7366d30220
#
_cell.length_a   1.000
_cell.length_b   1.000
_cell.length_c   1.000
_cell.angle_alpha   90.00
_cell.angle_beta   90.00
_cell.angle_gamma   90.00
#
_symmetry.space_group_name_H-M   'P 1'
#
loop_
_entity.id
_entity.type
_entity.pdbx_description
1 polymer ?
#
loop_
_entity_poly.entity_id
_entity_poly.type
_entity_poly.pdbx_seq_one_letter_code
_entity_poly.pdbx_strand_id
1 'polypeptide(L)'
;MKKLSKQLIIILLSSLLSINLFGWGFFAHPRINEHAVYCLPPEMVGFYKKHMDYISQHAVDPDKRSHVNPKEAACHYMDINYYGEYPFDMLPKTWKEAVKKYTEDTLYEYGILPYHLIKMYYQLVDAFKEGNADRILYLSANIGHYVADSHVPLHCNMFYDGRNPSEKGVHA
;
A
#
# COMPACT_ATOMS: atom_id res chain seq x y z
N MET A 1 -42.56 11.20 -27.66
CA MET A 1 -41.40 12.10 -27.41
C MET A 1 -41.10 12.29 -25.91
N LYS A 2 -42.07 12.46 -24.99
CA LYS A 2 -41.80 12.68 -23.55
C LYS A 2 -41.17 11.49 -22.78
N LYS A 3 -41.40 10.26 -23.22
CA LYS A 3 -40.86 9.04 -22.57
C LYS A 3 -39.36 8.83 -22.86
N LEU A 4 -38.92 9.17 -24.08
CA LEU A 4 -37.51 9.04 -24.49
C LEU A 4 -36.61 10.00 -23.74
N SER A 5 -37.10 11.21 -23.42
CA SER A 5 -36.34 12.22 -22.68
C SER A 5 -36.09 11.81 -21.20
N LYS A 6 -37.04 11.13 -20.55
CA LYS A 6 -36.86 10.61 -19.18
C LYS A 6 -35.87 9.46 -19.12
N GLN A 7 -35.88 8.57 -20.09
CA GLN A 7 -34.91 7.48 -20.18
C GLN A 7 -33.49 8.02 -20.48
N LEU A 8 -33.37 9.00 -21.36
CA LEU A 8 -32.09 9.66 -21.63
C LEU A 8 -31.53 10.35 -20.37
N ILE A 9 -32.38 11.03 -19.61
CA ILE A 9 -32.00 11.70 -18.35
C ILE A 9 -31.56 10.66 -17.29
N ILE A 10 -32.23 9.52 -17.19
CA ILE A 10 -31.86 8.44 -16.27
C ILE A 10 -30.52 7.82 -16.69
N ILE A 11 -30.30 7.61 -17.99
CA ILE A 11 -29.01 7.09 -18.51
C ILE A 11 -27.89 8.11 -18.29
N LEU A 12 -28.14 9.41 -18.52
CA LEU A 12 -27.17 10.47 -18.23
C LEU A 12 -26.88 10.59 -16.72
N LEU A 13 -27.88 10.51 -15.87
CA LEU A 13 -27.71 10.51 -14.41
C LEU A 13 -27.02 9.23 -13.91
N SER A 14 -27.29 8.06 -14.49
CA SER A 14 -26.58 6.83 -14.13
C SER A 14 -25.13 6.82 -14.64
N SER A 15 -24.83 7.44 -15.77
CA SER A 15 -23.44 7.61 -16.25
C SER A 15 -22.66 8.67 -15.47
N LEU A 16 -23.33 9.66 -14.89
CA LEU A 16 -22.73 10.63 -13.95
C LEU A 16 -22.53 10.04 -12.55
N LEU A 17 -23.25 8.98 -12.19
CA LEU A 17 -23.09 8.24 -10.95
C LEU A 17 -22.03 7.12 -11.02
N SER A 18 -21.42 6.86 -12.16
CA SER A 18 -20.14 6.15 -12.26
C SER A 18 -19.00 7.08 -11.82
N ILE A 19 -19.15 7.70 -10.66
CA ILE A 19 -18.01 8.18 -9.87
C ILE A 19 -17.19 6.93 -9.64
N ASN A 20 -16.01 6.91 -10.25
CA ASN A 20 -15.01 5.90 -9.95
C ASN A 20 -14.92 5.85 -8.43
N LEU A 21 -15.48 4.82 -7.82
CA LEU A 21 -15.15 4.42 -6.48
C LEU A 21 -13.72 3.92 -6.56
N PHE A 22 -12.79 4.87 -6.64
CA PHE A 22 -11.40 4.58 -6.34
C PHE A 22 -11.44 4.09 -4.91
N GLY A 23 -11.03 2.84 -4.70
CA GLY A 23 -10.89 2.28 -3.38
C GLY A 23 -10.11 3.25 -2.49
N TRP A 24 -10.30 3.18 -1.19
CA TRP A 24 -9.68 4.07 -0.20
C TRP A 24 -8.18 4.29 -0.45
N GLY A 25 -7.45 3.25 -0.91
CA GLY A 25 -6.03 3.29 -1.21
C GLY A 25 -5.65 4.35 -2.26
N PHE A 26 -6.36 4.44 -3.37
CA PHE A 26 -6.06 5.42 -4.44
C PHE A 26 -6.28 6.87 -4.03
N PHE A 27 -7.08 7.13 -2.99
CA PHE A 27 -7.25 8.46 -2.43
C PHE A 27 -6.28 8.72 -1.26
N ALA A 28 -6.13 7.75 -0.35
CA ALA A 28 -5.41 7.96 0.89
C ALA A 28 -3.88 7.99 0.69
N HIS A 29 -3.29 7.07 -0.07
CA HIS A 29 -1.84 7.00 -0.25
C HIS A 29 -1.21 8.30 -0.79
N PRO A 30 -1.77 8.97 -1.84
CA PRO A 30 -1.28 10.27 -2.27
C PRO A 30 -1.29 11.30 -1.15
N ARG A 31 -2.37 11.37 -0.37
CA ARG A 31 -2.52 12.34 0.72
C ARG A 31 -1.57 12.06 1.89
N ILE A 32 -1.41 10.79 2.26
CA ILE A 32 -0.47 10.37 3.30
C ILE A 32 0.95 10.78 2.90
N ASN A 33 1.35 10.50 1.67
CA ASN A 33 2.68 10.86 1.16
C ASN A 33 2.90 12.37 1.13
N GLU A 34 1.92 13.16 0.67
CA GLU A 34 1.96 14.62 0.72
C GLU A 34 2.18 15.13 2.16
N HIS A 35 1.36 14.64 3.10
CA HIS A 35 1.47 15.06 4.50
C HIS A 35 2.78 14.63 5.15
N ALA A 36 3.31 13.45 4.82
CA ALA A 36 4.58 12.96 5.32
C ALA A 36 5.74 13.91 4.97
N VAL A 37 5.72 14.55 3.79
CA VAL A 37 6.74 15.52 3.39
C VAL A 37 6.82 16.70 4.36
N TYR A 38 5.69 17.16 4.91
CA TYR A 38 5.68 18.27 5.87
C TYR A 38 6.20 17.89 7.26
N CYS A 39 6.32 16.59 7.54
CA CYS A 39 6.88 16.08 8.79
C CYS A 39 8.40 15.84 8.72
N LEU A 40 9.02 16.07 7.55
CA LEU A 40 10.44 15.85 7.36
C LEU A 40 11.29 16.94 8.03
N PRO A 41 12.54 16.60 8.45
CA PRO A 41 13.48 17.56 8.97
C PRO A 41 13.78 18.69 7.97
N PRO A 42 14.20 19.89 8.45
CA PRO A 42 14.49 21.04 7.59
C PRO A 42 15.49 20.74 6.45
N GLU A 43 16.44 19.85 6.70
CA GLU A 43 17.48 19.45 5.73
C GLU A 43 16.91 18.66 4.55
N MET A 44 15.78 17.97 4.75
CA MET A 44 15.14 17.09 3.75
C MET A 44 13.93 17.73 3.09
N VAL A 45 13.13 18.50 3.84
CA VAL A 45 11.84 19.01 3.39
C VAL A 45 11.93 19.83 2.09
N GLY A 46 13.02 20.59 1.90
CA GLY A 46 13.21 21.40 0.71
C GLY A 46 13.31 20.59 -0.58
N PHE A 47 14.02 19.45 -0.53
CA PHE A 47 14.12 18.52 -1.64
C PHE A 47 12.74 17.90 -1.99
N TYR A 48 12.07 17.32 -0.99
CA TYR A 48 10.79 16.63 -1.22
C TYR A 48 9.66 17.58 -1.63
N LYS A 49 9.61 18.81 -1.12
CA LYS A 49 8.62 19.81 -1.56
C LYS A 49 8.73 20.17 -3.03
N LYS A 50 9.93 20.21 -3.59
CA LYS A 50 10.13 20.44 -5.04
C LYS A 50 9.60 19.28 -5.89
N HIS A 51 9.47 18.11 -5.32
CA HIS A 51 9.05 16.88 -5.98
C HIS A 51 7.72 16.36 -5.44
N MET A 52 6.90 17.23 -4.83
CA MET A 52 5.64 16.86 -4.19
C MET A 52 4.70 16.10 -5.12
N ASP A 53 4.56 16.60 -6.37
CA ASP A 53 3.71 15.97 -7.37
C ASP A 53 4.15 14.53 -7.67
N TYR A 54 5.46 14.30 -7.76
CA TYR A 54 6.00 12.96 -7.95
C TYR A 54 5.67 12.05 -6.76
N ILE A 55 5.95 12.50 -5.54
CA ILE A 55 5.72 11.76 -4.30
C ILE A 55 4.25 11.38 -4.15
N SER A 56 3.34 12.30 -4.48
CA SER A 56 1.91 12.09 -4.43
C SER A 56 1.43 11.12 -5.53
N GLN A 57 1.75 11.39 -6.79
CA GLN A 57 1.25 10.61 -7.93
C GLN A 57 1.75 9.16 -7.95
N HIS A 58 2.99 8.93 -7.50
CA HIS A 58 3.60 7.61 -7.46
C HIS A 58 3.32 6.84 -6.17
N ALA A 59 2.57 7.42 -5.23
CA ALA A 59 2.16 6.74 -4.00
C ALA A 59 1.27 5.51 -4.23
N VAL A 60 0.58 5.42 -5.37
CA VAL A 60 -0.32 4.31 -5.73
C VAL A 60 0.31 3.31 -6.72
N ASP A 61 1.56 3.50 -7.08
CA ASP A 61 2.22 2.59 -8.05
C ASP A 61 2.40 1.16 -7.52
N PRO A 62 2.65 0.92 -6.21
CA PRO A 62 2.62 -0.43 -5.66
C PRO A 62 1.29 -1.15 -5.91
N ASP A 63 0.14 -0.51 -5.66
CA ASP A 63 -1.17 -1.08 -5.95
C ASP A 63 -1.33 -1.47 -7.42
N LYS A 64 -0.93 -0.58 -8.33
CA LYS A 64 -0.99 -0.88 -9.78
C LYS A 64 -0.15 -2.11 -10.14
N ARG A 65 1.01 -2.28 -9.51
CA ARG A 65 1.89 -3.44 -9.74
C ARG A 65 1.32 -4.72 -9.14
N SER A 66 0.64 -4.65 -8.01
CA SER A 66 0.07 -5.82 -7.32
C SER A 66 -0.96 -6.56 -8.18
N HIS A 67 -1.69 -5.85 -9.03
CA HIS A 67 -2.67 -6.45 -9.96
C HIS A 67 -2.05 -7.39 -11.01
N VAL A 68 -0.76 -7.24 -11.31
CA VAL A 68 -0.07 -8.01 -12.36
C VAL A 68 1.07 -8.86 -11.81
N ASN A 69 1.45 -8.67 -10.55
CA ASN A 69 2.56 -9.37 -9.91
C ASN A 69 2.15 -9.89 -8.52
N PRO A 70 1.88 -11.19 -8.36
CA PRO A 70 1.52 -11.78 -7.06
C PRO A 70 2.58 -11.57 -5.97
N LYS A 71 3.87 -11.50 -6.33
CA LYS A 71 4.94 -11.21 -5.36
C LYS A 71 4.89 -9.77 -4.86
N GLU A 72 4.43 -8.83 -5.68
CA GLU A 72 4.17 -7.46 -5.25
C GLU A 72 2.96 -7.40 -4.31
N ALA A 73 1.88 -8.13 -4.64
CA ALA A 73 0.70 -8.20 -3.78
C ALA A 73 1.06 -8.60 -2.34
N ALA A 74 1.93 -9.59 -2.17
CA ALA A 74 2.39 -10.04 -0.85
C ALA A 74 3.18 -8.98 -0.05
N CYS A 75 3.64 -7.89 -0.69
CA CYS A 75 4.33 -6.80 -0.02
C CYS A 75 3.39 -5.85 0.74
N HIS A 76 2.07 -5.92 0.49
CA HIS A 76 1.07 -4.99 1.03
C HIS A 76 0.47 -5.43 2.37
N TYR A 77 0.66 -6.70 2.77
CA TYR A 77 0.03 -7.25 3.97
C TYR A 77 0.92 -8.24 4.70
N MET A 78 0.47 -8.63 5.87
CA MET A 78 0.98 -9.78 6.61
C MET A 78 -0.13 -10.36 7.48
N ASP A 79 -0.57 -11.57 7.17
CA ASP A 79 -1.53 -12.33 7.95
C ASP A 79 -0.89 -12.85 9.24
N ILE A 80 -0.62 -11.94 10.17
CA ILE A 80 0.20 -12.21 11.36
C ILE A 80 -0.40 -13.32 12.23
N ASN A 81 -1.72 -13.47 12.22
CA ASN A 81 -2.43 -14.51 12.96
C ASN A 81 -2.22 -15.93 12.43
N TYR A 82 -1.62 -16.09 11.23
CA TYR A 82 -1.13 -17.37 10.74
C TYR A 82 0.07 -17.87 11.56
N TYR A 83 0.90 -16.95 12.06
CA TYR A 83 2.15 -17.26 12.75
C TYR A 83 1.99 -17.49 14.25
N GLY A 84 0.77 -17.46 14.77
CA GLY A 84 0.46 -17.78 16.18
C GLY A 84 -0.33 -16.68 16.89
N GLU A 85 -0.40 -16.84 18.21
CA GLU A 85 -1.13 -15.90 19.08
C GLU A 85 -0.24 -14.70 19.49
N TYR A 86 -0.90 -13.61 19.87
CA TYR A 86 -0.21 -12.46 20.46
C TYR A 86 0.63 -12.90 21.69
N PRO A 87 1.86 -12.44 21.87
CA PRO A 87 2.54 -11.31 21.19
C PRO A 87 3.31 -11.67 19.90
N PHE A 88 3.04 -12.81 19.25
CA PHE A 88 3.64 -13.25 17.98
C PHE A 88 5.16 -13.50 18.04
N ASP A 89 5.68 -13.89 19.21
CA ASP A 89 7.11 -14.14 19.44
C ASP A 89 7.70 -15.25 18.54
N MET A 90 6.81 -16.06 17.96
CA MET A 90 7.22 -17.14 17.05
C MET A 90 7.62 -16.62 15.66
N LEU A 91 7.27 -15.38 15.30
CA LEU A 91 7.62 -14.79 14.02
C LEU A 91 9.06 -14.22 14.07
N PRO A 92 10.02 -14.77 13.28
CA PRO A 92 11.37 -14.27 13.27
C PRO A 92 11.45 -12.81 12.78
N LYS A 93 12.34 -12.03 13.39
CA LYS A 93 12.51 -10.61 13.06
C LYS A 93 13.28 -10.37 11.76
N THR A 94 14.06 -11.34 11.30
CA THR A 94 14.85 -11.22 10.08
C THR A 94 14.30 -12.09 8.97
N TRP A 95 14.38 -11.62 7.73
CA TRP A 95 13.99 -12.38 6.55
C TRP A 95 14.67 -13.76 6.47
N LYS A 96 15.98 -13.79 6.72
CA LYS A 96 16.76 -15.03 6.66
C LYS A 96 16.26 -16.10 7.64
N GLU A 97 15.95 -15.70 8.86
CA GLU A 97 15.42 -16.62 9.88
C GLU A 97 13.97 -17.02 9.57
N ALA A 98 13.17 -16.09 9.04
CA ALA A 98 11.80 -16.36 8.63
C ALA A 98 11.76 -17.39 7.49
N VAL A 99 12.56 -17.21 6.44
CA VAL A 99 12.67 -18.18 5.34
C VAL A 99 13.14 -19.56 5.84
N LYS A 100 14.11 -19.60 6.77
CA LYS A 100 14.57 -20.85 7.36
C LYS A 100 13.47 -21.59 8.11
N LYS A 101 12.56 -20.86 8.75
CA LYS A 101 11.49 -21.43 9.58
C LYS A 101 10.23 -21.79 8.78
N TYR A 102 9.81 -20.94 7.86
CA TYR A 102 8.50 -21.01 7.20
C TYR A 102 8.57 -21.26 5.68
N THR A 103 9.74 -21.24 5.09
CA THR A 103 9.99 -21.19 3.64
C THR A 103 9.60 -19.86 2.98
N GLU A 104 10.19 -19.58 1.82
CA GLU A 104 9.90 -18.35 1.08
C GLU A 104 8.47 -18.36 0.53
N ASP A 105 8.02 -19.49 -0.01
CA ASP A 105 6.68 -19.64 -0.58
C ASP A 105 5.59 -19.39 0.45
N THR A 106 5.70 -19.97 1.64
CA THR A 106 4.76 -19.72 2.75
C THR A 106 4.75 -18.24 3.17
N LEU A 107 5.91 -17.60 3.23
CA LEU A 107 5.96 -16.17 3.59
C LEU A 107 5.27 -15.32 2.54
N TYR A 108 5.46 -15.59 1.24
CA TYR A 108 4.74 -14.87 0.18
C TYR A 108 3.24 -15.16 0.18
N GLU A 109 2.80 -16.35 0.57
CA GLU A 109 1.38 -16.69 0.68
C GLU A 109 0.67 -15.88 1.77
N TYR A 110 1.32 -15.69 2.93
CA TYR A 110 0.74 -14.97 4.09
C TYR A 110 1.24 -13.52 4.24
N GLY A 111 1.95 -13.01 3.24
CA GLY A 111 2.40 -11.63 3.18
C GLY A 111 3.74 -11.37 3.87
N ILE A 112 4.47 -10.38 3.35
CA ILE A 112 5.85 -10.07 3.76
C ILE A 112 6.07 -8.59 4.09
N LEU A 113 5.02 -7.83 4.28
CA LEU A 113 5.06 -6.36 4.44
C LEU A 113 6.18 -5.86 5.39
N PRO A 114 6.36 -6.37 6.62
CA PRO A 114 7.41 -5.88 7.51
C PRO A 114 8.83 -6.12 6.97
N TYR A 115 9.06 -7.27 6.37
CA TYR A 115 10.37 -7.61 5.77
C TYR A 115 10.65 -6.77 4.53
N HIS A 116 9.60 -6.52 3.73
CA HIS A 116 9.69 -5.66 2.55
C HIS A 116 10.03 -4.22 2.93
N LEU A 117 9.40 -3.66 3.96
CA LEU A 117 9.70 -2.32 4.49
C LEU A 117 11.16 -2.20 4.94
N ILE A 118 11.68 -3.18 5.69
CA ILE A 118 13.09 -3.20 6.12
C ILE A 118 14.02 -3.20 4.90
N LYS A 119 13.75 -4.02 3.90
CA LYS A 119 14.52 -4.06 2.66
C LYS A 119 14.53 -2.71 1.96
N MET A 120 13.37 -2.10 1.77
CA MET A 120 13.24 -0.81 1.10
C MET A 120 13.89 0.32 1.88
N TYR A 121 13.82 0.29 3.20
CA TYR A 121 14.50 1.26 4.06
C TYR A 121 16.01 1.28 3.78
N TYR A 122 16.67 0.12 3.76
CA TYR A 122 18.09 0.05 3.46
C TYR A 122 18.42 0.46 2.03
N GLN A 123 17.57 0.14 1.07
CA GLN A 123 17.70 0.61 -0.31
C GLN A 123 17.63 2.15 -0.40
N LEU A 124 16.74 2.77 0.39
CA LEU A 124 16.63 4.23 0.46
C LEU A 124 17.86 4.85 1.12
N VAL A 125 18.38 4.25 2.19
CA VAL A 125 19.65 4.68 2.81
C VAL A 125 20.80 4.66 1.80
N ASP A 126 20.88 3.61 1.00
CA ASP A 126 21.92 3.50 -0.03
C ASP A 126 21.73 4.52 -1.15
N ALA A 127 20.49 4.77 -1.58
CA ALA A 127 20.18 5.81 -2.56
C ALA A 127 20.60 7.21 -2.08
N PHE A 128 20.43 7.51 -0.78
CA PHE A 128 20.94 8.75 -0.18
C PHE A 128 22.45 8.81 -0.17
N LYS A 129 23.15 7.74 0.17
CA LYS A 129 24.63 7.69 0.12
C LYS A 129 25.17 7.88 -1.29
N GLU A 130 24.47 7.35 -2.29
CA GLU A 130 24.79 7.49 -3.71
C GLU A 130 24.47 8.90 -4.26
N GLY A 131 23.65 9.68 -3.56
CA GLY A 131 23.13 10.96 -4.05
C GLY A 131 22.21 10.83 -5.27
N ASN A 132 21.57 9.67 -5.44
CA ASN A 132 20.72 9.37 -6.59
C ASN A 132 19.28 9.87 -6.35
N ALA A 133 19.01 11.09 -6.82
CA ALA A 133 17.72 11.77 -6.59
C ALA A 133 16.51 10.98 -7.10
N ASP A 134 16.59 10.43 -8.31
CA ASP A 134 15.47 9.66 -8.90
C ASP A 134 15.18 8.41 -8.10
N ARG A 135 16.22 7.70 -7.66
CA ARG A 135 16.08 6.51 -6.83
C ARG A 135 15.53 6.84 -5.44
N ILE A 136 15.97 7.98 -4.85
CA ILE A 136 15.42 8.48 -3.59
C ILE A 136 13.93 8.74 -3.72
N LEU A 137 13.48 9.46 -4.75
CA LEU A 137 12.08 9.78 -4.97
C LEU A 137 11.23 8.52 -5.18
N TYR A 138 11.69 7.61 -6.04
CA TYR A 138 11.01 6.34 -6.30
C TYR A 138 10.81 5.53 -5.01
N LEU A 139 11.89 5.30 -4.26
CA LEU A 139 11.84 4.52 -3.03
C LEU A 139 11.00 5.20 -1.96
N SER A 140 11.08 6.53 -1.83
CA SER A 140 10.29 7.28 -0.84
C SER A 140 8.80 7.23 -1.11
N ALA A 141 8.38 7.39 -2.37
CA ALA A 141 6.96 7.28 -2.74
C ALA A 141 6.41 5.88 -2.42
N ASN A 142 7.19 4.83 -2.71
CA ASN A 142 6.79 3.45 -2.44
C ASN A 142 6.82 3.11 -0.94
N ILE A 143 7.83 3.55 -0.19
CA ILE A 143 7.89 3.33 1.27
C ILE A 143 6.69 3.97 1.95
N GLY A 144 6.31 5.19 1.57
CA GLY A 144 5.14 5.86 2.13
C GLY A 144 3.85 5.06 1.94
N HIS A 145 3.69 4.41 0.78
CA HIS A 145 2.59 3.48 0.51
C HIS A 145 2.59 2.31 1.50
N TYR A 146 3.66 1.52 1.57
CA TYR A 146 3.72 0.35 2.43
C TYR A 146 3.68 0.68 3.93
N VAL A 147 4.20 1.85 4.34
CA VAL A 147 4.04 2.33 5.72
C VAL A 147 2.56 2.60 6.01
N ALA A 148 1.83 3.21 5.08
CA ALA A 148 0.38 3.41 5.23
C ALA A 148 -0.35 2.07 5.37
N ASP A 149 -0.07 1.09 4.50
CA ASP A 149 -0.63 -0.26 4.57
C ASP A 149 -0.38 -0.93 5.92
N SER A 150 0.82 -0.76 6.48
CA SER A 150 1.17 -1.33 7.79
C SER A 150 0.35 -0.76 8.96
N HIS A 151 -0.38 0.33 8.74
CA HIS A 151 -1.28 0.95 9.71
C HIS A 151 -2.75 0.59 9.48
N VAL A 152 -3.05 -0.21 8.45
CA VAL A 152 -4.41 -0.70 8.17
C VAL A 152 -4.61 -2.05 8.86
N PRO A 153 -5.51 -2.17 9.86
CA PRO A 153 -5.73 -3.42 10.59
C PRO A 153 -6.11 -4.60 9.69
N LEU A 154 -6.78 -4.33 8.57
CA LEU A 154 -7.19 -5.35 7.60
C LEU A 154 -6.00 -5.92 6.79
N HIS A 155 -4.87 -5.21 6.73
CA HIS A 155 -3.62 -5.72 6.16
C HIS A 155 -2.78 -6.56 7.15
N CYS A 156 -3.29 -6.77 8.38
CA CYS A 156 -2.56 -7.46 9.43
C CYS A 156 -3.18 -8.81 9.81
N ASN A 157 -4.19 -9.30 9.08
CA ASN A 157 -4.83 -10.56 9.39
C ASN A 157 -5.52 -11.20 8.17
N MET A 158 -5.65 -12.54 8.21
CA MET A 158 -6.27 -13.34 7.15
C MET A 158 -7.78 -13.08 6.93
N PHE A 159 -8.43 -12.29 7.78
CA PHE A 159 -9.84 -11.93 7.65
C PHE A 159 -10.04 -10.53 7.05
N TYR A 160 -9.16 -10.13 6.16
CA TYR A 160 -9.13 -8.80 5.55
C TYR A 160 -10.47 -8.39 4.91
N ASP A 161 -11.23 -9.33 4.38
CA ASP A 161 -12.54 -9.09 3.73
C ASP A 161 -13.73 -9.50 4.61
N GLY A 162 -13.51 -9.61 5.94
CA GLY A 162 -14.51 -9.99 6.93
C GLY A 162 -14.49 -11.46 7.31
N ARG A 163 -15.02 -11.76 8.51
CA ARG A 163 -15.13 -13.13 9.05
C ARG A 163 -16.42 -13.82 8.62
N ASN A 164 -17.42 -13.05 8.27
CA ASN A 164 -18.75 -13.51 7.92
C ASN A 164 -19.16 -13.04 6.52
N PRO A 165 -20.04 -13.73 5.82
CA PRO A 165 -20.52 -13.31 4.49
C PRO A 165 -21.14 -11.91 4.47
N SER A 166 -21.70 -11.45 5.60
CA SER A 166 -22.26 -10.10 5.75
C SER A 166 -21.23 -8.98 5.84
N GLU A 167 -19.97 -9.32 6.08
CA GLU A 167 -18.84 -8.38 6.20
C GLU A 167 -18.01 -8.31 4.92
N LYS A 168 -18.39 -9.10 3.90
CA LYS A 168 -17.66 -9.13 2.62
C LYS A 168 -17.65 -7.75 1.97
N GLY A 169 -16.46 -7.32 1.53
CA GLY A 169 -16.25 -6.01 0.92
C GLY A 169 -15.88 -4.92 1.93
N VAL A 170 -15.63 -5.24 3.19
CA VAL A 170 -15.25 -4.26 4.21
C VAL A 170 -13.88 -3.61 3.92
N HIS A 171 -13.06 -4.27 3.13
CA HIS A 171 -11.75 -3.79 2.71
C HIS A 171 -11.76 -3.08 1.34
N ALA A 172 -12.86 -3.15 0.58
CA ALA A 172 -12.98 -2.61 -0.79
C ALA A 172 -13.02 -1.07 -0.84
#